data_4018053fbb59dfa833313f6fae58ea42
#
_entry.id   4018053fbb59dfa833313f6fae58ea42
#
_cell.length_a   1.000
_cell.length_b   1.000
_cell.length_c   1.000
_cell.angle_alpha   90.00
_cell.angle_beta   90.00
_cell.angle_gamma   90.00
#
_symmetry.space_group_name_H-M   'P 1'
#
loop_
_entity.id
_entity.type
_entity.pdbx_description
1 polymer ?
#
loop_
_entity_poly.entity_id
_entity_poly.type
_entity_poly.pdbx_seq_one_letter_code
_entity_poly.pdbx_strand_id
1 'polypeptide(L)' 'MTDFDSIWRTQDKIRTVVNAVLGECIWNLAYDERRSAIVLELTVSLEEDAISDLCCQFPIPADYDGAGPKGTKFAFYL' A
#
# COMPACT_ATOMS: atom_id res chain seq x y z
N MET A 1 -12.50 18.59 3.13
CA MET A 1 -12.94 18.06 1.81
C MET A 1 -11.89 17.07 1.30
N THR A 2 -12.33 15.91 0.86
CA THR A 2 -11.43 14.88 0.35
C THR A 2 -10.98 15.21 -1.08
N ASP A 3 -9.67 15.23 -1.29
CA ASP A 3 -9.10 15.45 -2.62
C ASP A 3 -8.87 14.09 -3.31
N PHE A 4 -9.85 13.65 -4.10
CA PHE A 4 -9.77 12.37 -4.78
C PHE A 4 -8.67 12.32 -5.84
N ASP A 5 -8.35 13.44 -6.48
CA ASP A 5 -7.25 13.49 -7.45
C ASP A 5 -5.90 13.17 -6.78
N SER A 6 -5.69 13.75 -5.60
CA SER A 6 -4.48 13.48 -4.81
C SER A 6 -4.42 12.02 -4.37
N ILE A 7 -5.55 11.46 -3.95
CA ILE A 7 -5.66 10.05 -3.57
C ILE A 7 -5.32 9.15 -4.76
N TRP A 8 -5.90 9.40 -5.93
CA TRP A 8 -5.64 8.63 -7.14
C TRP A 8 -4.17 8.67 -7.54
N ARG A 9 -3.55 9.85 -7.50
CA ARG A 9 -2.12 10.00 -7.81
C ARG A 9 -1.25 9.21 -6.83
N THR A 10 -1.58 9.26 -5.55
CA THR A 10 -0.86 8.51 -4.52
C THR A 10 -1.00 7.02 -4.74
N GLN A 11 -2.22 6.55 -5.05
CA GLN A 11 -2.45 5.14 -5.39
C GLN A 11 -1.61 4.70 -6.59
N ASP A 12 -1.54 5.51 -7.63
CA ASP A 12 -0.74 5.19 -8.82
C ASP A 12 0.76 5.08 -8.47
N LYS A 13 1.26 5.97 -7.63
CA LYS A 13 2.65 5.91 -7.17
C LYS A 13 2.92 4.65 -6.36
N ILE A 14 2.00 4.30 -5.46
CA ILE A 14 2.10 3.08 -4.65
C ILE A 14 2.13 1.86 -5.57
N ARG A 15 1.22 1.79 -6.52
CA ARG A 15 1.16 0.69 -7.49
C ARG A 15 2.47 0.58 -8.28
N THR A 16 3.01 1.69 -8.72
CA THR A 16 4.26 1.73 -9.48
C THR A 16 5.41 1.17 -8.66
N VAL A 17 5.52 1.57 -7.40
CA VAL A 17 6.56 1.07 -6.48
C VAL A 17 6.43 -0.44 -6.28
N VAL A 18 5.23 -0.91 -5.96
CA VAL A 18 4.99 -2.34 -5.72
C VAL A 18 5.31 -3.17 -6.96
N ASN A 19 4.84 -2.73 -8.13
CA ASN A 19 5.10 -3.47 -9.38
C ASN A 19 6.58 -3.48 -9.75
N ALA A 20 7.31 -2.41 -9.44
CA ALA A 20 8.75 -2.34 -9.71
C ALA A 20 9.57 -3.25 -8.77
N VAL A 21 9.15 -3.39 -7.52
CA VAL A 21 9.89 -4.13 -6.50
C VAL A 21 9.47 -5.60 -6.45
N LEU A 22 8.17 -5.87 -6.49
CA LEU A 22 7.60 -7.20 -6.24
C LEU A 22 6.94 -7.82 -7.47
N GLY A 23 6.65 -7.02 -8.50
CA GLY A 23 5.87 -7.47 -9.66
C GLY A 23 4.37 -7.42 -9.37
N GLU A 24 3.59 -8.14 -10.16
CA GLU A 24 2.13 -8.15 -10.05
C GLU A 24 1.67 -8.97 -8.85
N CYS A 25 1.57 -8.34 -7.70
CA CYS A 25 1.12 -9.00 -6.47
C CYS A 25 0.10 -8.18 -5.67
N ILE A 26 -0.48 -7.15 -6.28
CA ILE A 26 -1.51 -6.35 -5.62
C ILE A 26 -2.84 -7.09 -5.71
N TRP A 27 -3.41 -7.43 -4.54
CA TRP A 27 -4.75 -7.99 -4.42
C TRP A 27 -5.79 -6.88 -4.42
N ASN A 28 -5.56 -5.84 -3.63
CA ASN A 28 -6.47 -4.71 -3.51
C ASN A 28 -5.69 -3.44 -3.19
N LEU A 29 -6.10 -2.34 -3.80
CA LEU A 29 -5.54 -1.02 -3.53
C LEU A 29 -6.69 -0.02 -3.63
N ALA A 30 -7.17 0.47 -2.49
CA ALA A 30 -8.34 1.33 -2.43
C ALA A 30 -8.26 2.29 -1.25
N TYR A 31 -8.96 3.42 -1.37
CA TYR A 31 -9.09 4.39 -0.30
C TYR A 31 -10.24 3.99 0.63
N ASP A 32 -9.97 3.95 1.92
CA ASP A 32 -10.97 3.70 2.96
C ASP A 32 -11.31 5.02 3.66
N GLU A 33 -12.48 5.54 3.42
CA GLU A 33 -12.94 6.80 4.00
C GLU A 33 -13.04 6.75 5.53
N ARG A 34 -13.41 5.60 6.08
CA ARG A 34 -13.57 5.44 7.53
C ARG A 34 -12.25 5.59 8.26
N ARG A 35 -11.17 5.14 7.63
CA ARG A 35 -9.82 5.20 8.20
C ARG A 35 -9.05 6.42 7.72
N SER A 36 -9.56 7.14 6.73
CA SER A 36 -8.85 8.20 6.02
C SER A 36 -7.49 7.71 5.52
N ALA A 37 -7.49 6.51 4.95
CA ALA A 37 -6.27 5.84 4.56
C ALA A 37 -6.45 5.07 3.26
N ILE A 38 -5.37 4.99 2.48
CA ILE A 38 -5.29 4.08 1.34
C ILE A 38 -4.87 2.73 1.90
N VAL A 39 -5.62 1.68 1.57
CA VAL A 39 -5.34 0.31 2.01
C VAL A 39 -4.75 -0.46 0.84
N LEU A 40 -3.59 -1.06 1.05
CA LEU A 40 -2.92 -1.92 0.08
C LEU A 40 -2.89 -3.35 0.62
N GLU A 41 -3.44 -4.29 -0.14
CA GLU A 41 -3.40 -5.71 0.17
C GLU A 41 -2.64 -6.44 -0.92
N LEU A 42 -1.65 -7.24 -0.52
CA LEU A 42 -0.82 -8.01 -1.44
C LEU A 42 -1.26 -9.48 -1.45
N THR A 43 -0.90 -10.18 -2.52
CA THR A 43 -1.15 -11.62 -2.62
C THR A 43 -0.02 -12.45 -2.03
N VAL A 44 1.04 -11.79 -1.54
CA VAL A 44 2.24 -12.44 -1.01
C VAL A 44 2.48 -12.02 0.43
N SER A 45 3.04 -12.92 1.23
CA SER A 45 3.49 -12.61 2.58
C SER A 45 4.95 -12.20 2.51
N LEU A 46 5.26 -11.02 3.03
CA LEU A 46 6.61 -10.47 3.02
C LEU A 46 7.29 -10.70 4.36
N GLU A 47 8.60 -10.92 4.31
CA GLU A 47 9.42 -10.97 5.50
C GLU A 47 9.68 -9.54 6.01
N GLU A 48 10.10 -9.42 7.26
CA GLU A 48 10.32 -8.13 7.91
C GLU A 48 11.28 -7.23 7.14
N ASP A 49 12.38 -7.79 6.62
CA ASP A 49 13.35 -7.05 5.83
C ASP A 49 12.75 -6.50 4.54
N ALA A 50 11.94 -7.31 3.86
CA ALA A 50 11.26 -6.91 2.64
C ALA A 50 10.23 -5.82 2.90
N ILE A 51 9.51 -5.91 4.01
CA ILE A 51 8.55 -4.89 4.44
C ILE A 51 9.27 -3.56 4.67
N SER A 52 10.39 -3.59 5.39
CA SER A 52 11.17 -2.40 5.69
C SER A 52 11.71 -1.74 4.41
N ASP A 53 12.27 -2.54 3.49
CA ASP A 53 12.78 -2.04 2.23
C ASP A 53 11.68 -1.39 1.38
N LEU A 54 10.53 -2.03 1.31
CA LEU A 54 9.39 -1.53 0.55
C LEU A 54 8.87 -0.23 1.14
N CYS A 55 8.74 -0.15 2.46
CA CYS A 55 8.28 1.07 3.14
C CYS A 55 9.18 2.27 2.84
N CYS A 56 10.48 2.06 2.69
CA CYS A 56 11.41 3.13 2.35
C CYS A 56 11.22 3.67 0.94
N GLN A 57 10.60 2.91 0.06
CA GLN A 57 10.39 3.30 -1.34
C GLN A 57 9.03 3.92 -1.61
N PHE A 58 8.09 3.80 -0.69
CA PHE A 58 6.76 4.38 -0.86
C PHE A 58 6.80 5.91 -0.85
N PRO A 59 5.89 6.56 -1.61
CA PRO A 59 5.87 8.03 -1.69
C PRO A 59 5.45 8.73 -0.41
N ILE A 60 4.73 8.01 0.46
CA ILE A 60 4.29 8.51 1.77
C ILE A 60 4.53 7.41 2.81
N PRO A 61 4.58 7.76 4.11
CA PRO A 61 4.76 6.74 5.15
C PRO A 61 3.69 5.67 5.12
N ALA A 62 4.12 4.43 5.21
CA ALA A 62 3.23 3.27 5.22
C ALA A 62 3.23 2.63 6.61
N ASP A 63 2.03 2.27 7.10
CA ASP A 63 1.89 1.49 8.32
C ASP A 63 1.66 0.03 7.95
N TYR A 64 2.48 -0.86 8.47
CA TYR A 64 2.28 -2.29 8.31
C TYR A 64 1.05 -2.71 9.13
N ASP A 65 0.05 -3.22 8.44
CA ASP A 65 -1.26 -3.54 9.02
C ASP A 65 -1.47 -5.06 9.20
N GLY A 66 -0.38 -5.80 9.25
CA GLY A 66 -0.41 -7.24 9.47
C GLY A 66 -0.66 -8.05 8.21
N ALA A 67 -1.04 -9.30 8.40
CA ALA A 67 -1.38 -10.19 7.30
C ALA A 67 -2.88 -10.16 7.05
N GLY A 68 -3.28 -9.85 5.83
CA GLY A 68 -4.66 -9.96 5.38
C GLY A 68 -4.97 -11.39 4.92
N PRO A 69 -6.18 -11.64 4.42
CA PRO A 69 -6.58 -12.99 3.98
C PRO A 69 -5.75 -13.52 2.80
N LYS A 70 -5.12 -12.65 2.04
CA LYS A 70 -4.30 -13.03 0.88
C LYS A 70 -2.80 -12.89 1.12
N GLY A 71 -2.38 -11.98 1.99
CA GLY A 71 -0.97 -11.71 2.24
C GLY A 71 -0.77 -10.44 3.05
N THR A 72 0.37 -9.80 2.85
CA THR A 72 0.75 -8.59 3.58
C THR A 72 -0.18 -7.41 3.29
N LYS A 73 -0.47 -6.63 4.30
CA LYS A 73 -1.38 -5.51 4.22
C LYS A 73 -0.73 -4.25 4.79
N PHE A 74 -0.94 -3.12 4.10
CA PHE A 74 -0.42 -1.81 4.51
C PHE A 74 -1.53 -0.78 4.53
N ALA A 75 -1.38 0.25 5.36
CA ALA A 75 -2.25 1.42 5.37
C ALA A 75 -1.41 2.68 5.21
N PHE A 76 -1.89 3.61 4.38
CA PHE A 76 -1.25 4.90 4.11
C PHE A 76 -2.19 6.00 4.58
N TYR A 77 -1.97 6.54 5.77
CA TYR A 77 -2.83 7.58 6.33
C TYR A 77 -2.54 8.93 5.69
N LEU A 78 -3.60 9.59 5.26
CA LEU A 78 -3.52 10.88 4.57
C LEU A 78 -3.82 12.07 5.49
#